data_c8716851e1c14f79089c16d41ac99a4b
#
_entry.id   c8716851e1c14f79089c16d41ac99a4b
#
_cell.length_a   1.000
_cell.length_b   1.000
_cell.length_c   1.000
_cell.angle_alpha   90.00
_cell.angle_beta   90.00
_cell.angle_gamma   90.00
#
_symmetry.space_group_name_H-M   'P 1'
#
loop_
_entity.id
_entity.type
_entity.pdbx_description
1 polymer ?
#
loop_
_entity_poly.entity_id
_entity_poly.type
_entity_poly.pdbx_seq_one_letter_code
_entity_poly.pdbx_strand_id
1 'polypeptide(L)'
;MFRARINEILQKDGIHSVGFIAGGIKLRGVFLQLSSELKVGSEVYVGFKSTDVLLSREALSGVSSENEIHGKIMSLSLGEILCTLRFEGKISFDVLISAHSAQELALREGDEVLA
;
A
#
# COMPACT_ATOMS: atom_id res chain seq x y z
N MET A 1 3.24 9.90 -2.32
CA MET A 1 1.81 10.14 -2.09
C MET A 1 1.05 10.08 -3.41
N PHE A 2 -0.16 9.64 -3.38
CA PHE A 2 -1.03 9.54 -4.55
C PHE A 2 -2.39 10.13 -4.25
N ARG A 3 -3.11 10.57 -5.30
CA ARG A 3 -4.44 11.15 -5.15
C ARG A 3 -5.47 10.05 -4.96
N ALA A 4 -6.41 10.31 -4.06
CA ALA A 4 -7.50 9.41 -3.77
C ALA A 4 -8.76 10.20 -3.45
N ARG A 5 -9.90 9.53 -3.53
CA ARG A 5 -11.18 10.09 -3.11
C ARG A 5 -11.73 9.27 -1.96
N ILE A 6 -12.21 9.96 -0.93
CA ILE A 6 -12.87 9.29 0.19
C ILE A 6 -14.25 8.81 -0.27
N ASN A 7 -14.51 7.51 -0.12
CA ASN A 7 -15.79 6.92 -0.46
C ASN A 7 -16.61 6.45 0.73
N GLU A 8 -15.98 6.35 1.90
CA GLU A 8 -16.66 5.92 3.11
C GLU A 8 -15.93 6.46 4.33
N ILE A 9 -16.67 6.89 5.34
CA ILE A 9 -16.12 7.26 6.65
C ILE A 9 -17.02 6.65 7.71
N LEU A 10 -16.43 5.83 8.58
CA LEU A 10 -17.07 5.30 9.78
C LEU A 10 -16.32 5.87 10.99
N GLN A 11 -17.05 6.34 11.95
CA GLN A 11 -16.47 6.92 13.17
C GLN A 11 -17.11 6.34 14.41
N LYS A 12 -16.29 5.95 15.38
CA LYS A 12 -16.74 5.52 16.68
C LYS A 12 -15.62 5.73 17.70
N ASP A 13 -15.96 6.31 18.84
CA ASP A 13 -15.04 6.52 19.96
C ASP A 13 -13.74 7.25 19.57
N GLY A 14 -13.85 8.24 18.66
CA GLY A 14 -12.71 9.01 18.20
C GLY A 14 -11.84 8.31 17.16
N ILE A 15 -12.20 7.10 16.75
CA ILE A 15 -11.48 6.33 15.75
C ILE A 15 -12.23 6.43 14.42
N HIS A 16 -11.50 6.69 13.35
CA HIS A 16 -12.06 6.85 12.00
C HIS A 16 -11.58 5.72 11.09
N SER A 17 -12.52 4.98 10.51
CA SER A 17 -12.23 4.04 9.44
C SER A 17 -12.62 4.69 8.13
N VAL A 18 -11.65 4.86 7.24
CA VAL A 18 -11.85 5.61 6.00
C VAL A 18 -11.55 4.71 4.80
N GLY A 19 -12.51 4.67 3.88
CA GLY A 19 -12.34 4.01 2.60
C GLY A 19 -11.93 5.03 1.55
N PHE A 20 -11.00 4.65 0.69
CA PHE A 20 -10.50 5.49 -0.40
C PHE A 20 -10.62 4.75 -1.73
N ILE A 21 -10.76 5.52 -2.79
CA ILE A 21 -10.60 5.01 -4.15
C ILE A 21 -9.45 5.76 -4.81
N ALA A 22 -8.45 5.03 -5.24
CA ALA A 22 -7.28 5.57 -5.94
C ALA A 22 -7.00 4.73 -7.18
N GLY A 23 -7.01 5.35 -8.36
CA GLY A 23 -6.76 4.64 -9.61
C GLY A 23 -7.68 3.46 -9.85
N GLY A 24 -8.92 3.51 -9.33
CA GLY A 24 -9.87 2.40 -9.42
C GLY A 24 -9.69 1.31 -8.38
N ILE A 25 -8.75 1.47 -7.45
CA ILE A 25 -8.48 0.52 -6.37
C ILE A 25 -9.12 1.02 -5.10
N LYS A 26 -9.73 0.12 -4.34
CA LYS A 26 -10.28 0.41 -3.01
C LYS A 26 -9.22 0.17 -1.96
N LEU A 27 -9.02 1.17 -1.12
CA LEU A 27 -8.10 1.11 0.01
C LEU A 27 -8.85 1.50 1.29
N ARG A 28 -8.34 1.08 2.42
CA ARG A 28 -8.91 1.42 3.71
C ARG A 28 -7.80 1.75 4.70
N GLY A 29 -8.05 2.74 5.53
CA GLY A 29 -7.16 3.12 6.62
C GLY A 29 -7.92 3.42 7.89
N VAL A 30 -7.24 3.32 9.02
CA VAL A 30 -7.78 3.66 10.33
C VAL A 30 -6.97 4.83 10.88
N PHE A 31 -7.67 5.85 11.35
CA PHE A 31 -7.05 7.10 11.82
C PHE A 31 -7.59 7.48 13.19
N LEU A 32 -6.70 7.92 14.06
CA LEU A 32 -7.07 8.43 15.38
C LEU A 32 -7.55 9.88 15.31
N GLN A 33 -7.13 10.61 14.28
CA GLN A 33 -7.54 11.98 14.02
C GLN A 33 -7.83 12.15 12.55
N LEU A 34 -8.90 12.84 12.25
CA LEU A 34 -9.28 13.17 10.88
C LEU A 34 -9.84 14.60 10.89
N SER A 35 -9.39 15.43 9.96
CA SER A 35 -9.92 16.78 9.82
C SER A 35 -11.44 16.74 9.64
N SER A 36 -12.15 17.58 10.36
CA SER A 36 -13.61 17.69 10.25
C SER A 36 -14.07 18.19 8.89
N GLU A 37 -13.17 18.77 8.10
CA GLU A 37 -13.45 19.24 6.75
C GLU A 37 -13.51 18.08 5.75
N LEU A 38 -12.93 16.92 6.07
CA LEU A 38 -12.94 15.76 5.20
C LEU A 38 -14.26 15.00 5.31
N LYS A 39 -14.82 14.66 4.17
CA LYS A 39 -16.11 13.99 4.06
C LYS A 39 -16.09 13.06 2.84
N VAL A 40 -17.10 12.23 2.73
CA VAL A 40 -17.29 11.39 1.55
C VAL A 40 -17.33 12.27 0.29
N GLY A 41 -16.53 11.92 -0.70
CA GLY A 41 -16.36 12.71 -1.92
C GLY A 41 -15.15 13.63 -1.90
N SER A 42 -14.54 13.88 -0.75
CA SER A 42 -13.33 14.72 -0.66
C SER A 42 -12.17 14.07 -1.42
N GLU A 43 -11.42 14.91 -2.14
CA GLU A 43 -10.16 14.49 -2.75
C GLU A 43 -9.02 14.74 -1.78
N VAL A 44 -8.17 13.74 -1.61
CA VAL A 44 -7.06 13.78 -0.67
C VAL A 44 -5.81 13.16 -1.30
N TYR A 45 -4.67 13.41 -0.68
CA TYR A 45 -3.45 12.68 -0.97
C TYR A 45 -3.23 11.64 0.12
N VAL A 46 -2.98 10.41 -0.30
CA VAL A 46 -2.73 9.29 0.59
C VAL A 46 -1.28 8.87 0.44
N GLY A 47 -0.65 8.57 1.55
CA GLY A 47 0.71 8.05 1.57
C GLY A 47 0.88 7.06 2.69
N PHE A 48 1.88 6.22 2.55
CA PHE A 48 2.33 5.29 3.58
C PHE A 48 3.84 5.16 3.47
N LYS A 49 4.45 4.64 4.50
CA LYS A 49 5.90 4.45 4.50
C LYS A 49 6.26 3.26 3.63
N SER A 50 7.40 3.35 2.94
CA SER A 50 7.91 2.24 2.12
C SER A 50 8.13 0.97 2.93
N THR A 51 8.33 1.09 4.25
CA THR A 51 8.48 -0.02 5.18
C THR A 51 7.17 -0.64 5.64
N ASP A 52 6.03 0.00 5.34
CA ASP A 52 4.71 -0.50 5.73
C ASP A 52 4.11 -1.46 4.70
N VAL A 53 4.88 -1.83 3.70
CA VAL A 53 4.41 -2.65 2.58
C VAL A 53 4.91 -4.07 2.73
N LEU A 54 3.99 -5.00 2.65
CA LEU A 54 4.26 -6.42 2.57
C LEU A 54 4.15 -6.86 1.11
N LEU A 55 5.13 -7.60 0.63
CA LEU A 55 5.08 -8.16 -0.73
C LEU A 55 4.77 -9.65 -0.68
N SER A 56 3.95 -10.11 -1.62
CA SER A 56 3.62 -11.51 -1.76
C SER A 56 3.60 -11.91 -3.22
N ARG A 57 4.04 -13.11 -3.53
CA ARG A 57 3.92 -13.66 -4.87
C ARG A 57 2.52 -14.18 -5.16
N GLU A 58 1.79 -14.52 -4.11
CA GLU A 58 0.45 -15.11 -4.21
C GLU A 58 -0.51 -14.35 -3.32
N ALA A 59 -1.80 -14.43 -3.65
CA ALA A 59 -2.84 -13.89 -2.80
C ALA A 59 -2.79 -14.54 -1.42
N LEU A 60 -2.83 -13.72 -0.37
CA LEU A 60 -2.82 -14.19 1.01
C LEU A 60 -4.26 -14.31 1.52
N SER A 61 -4.50 -15.38 2.30
CA SER A 61 -5.76 -15.55 3.00
C SER A 61 -5.49 -15.65 4.50
N GLY A 62 -6.49 -15.29 5.31
CA GLY A 62 -6.36 -15.37 6.76
C GLY A 62 -5.40 -14.36 7.37
N VAL A 63 -5.13 -13.25 6.69
CA VAL A 63 -4.28 -12.17 7.18
C VAL A 63 -5.11 -10.95 7.51
N SER A 64 -4.62 -10.11 8.42
CA SER A 64 -5.32 -8.90 8.85
C SER A 64 -5.11 -7.71 7.92
N SER A 65 -4.25 -7.82 6.93
CA SER A 65 -4.05 -6.77 5.94
C SER A 65 -5.29 -6.61 5.07
N GLU A 66 -5.82 -5.39 5.01
CA GLU A 66 -7.05 -5.11 4.26
C GLU A 66 -6.77 -4.63 2.83
N ASN A 67 -5.59 -4.09 2.59
CA ASN A 67 -5.24 -3.50 1.30
C ASN A 67 -4.38 -4.47 0.50
N GLU A 68 -4.78 -4.71 -0.74
CA GLU A 68 -4.04 -5.59 -1.64
C GLU A 68 -3.98 -4.94 -3.01
N ILE A 69 -2.78 -4.79 -3.54
CA ILE A 69 -2.53 -4.11 -4.80
C ILE A 69 -1.73 -5.03 -5.71
N HIS A 70 -2.26 -5.29 -6.90
CA HIS A 70 -1.57 -6.10 -7.90
C HIS A 70 -0.66 -5.21 -8.75
N GLY A 71 0.53 -5.67 -9.04
CA GLY A 71 1.47 -4.92 -9.86
C GLY A 71 2.73 -5.69 -10.17
N LYS A 72 3.73 -4.95 -10.61
CA LYS A 72 5.03 -5.49 -11.02
C LYS A 72 6.17 -4.75 -10.33
N ILE A 73 7.28 -5.43 -10.17
CA ILE A 73 8.53 -4.81 -9.75
C ILE A 73 9.15 -4.15 -10.99
N MET A 74 9.20 -2.82 -10.99
CA MET A 74 9.78 -2.06 -12.10
C MET A 74 11.29 -1.99 -12.00
N SER A 75 11.82 -1.77 -10.80
CA SER A 75 13.24 -1.74 -10.53
C SER A 75 13.53 -2.29 -9.16
N LEU A 76 14.72 -2.82 -8.97
CA LEU A 76 15.11 -3.44 -7.70
C LEU A 76 16.59 -3.17 -7.46
N SER A 77 16.91 -2.70 -6.26
CA SER A 77 18.28 -2.47 -5.81
C SER A 77 18.51 -3.30 -4.54
N LEU A 78 19.28 -4.36 -4.69
CA LEU A 78 19.59 -5.28 -3.60
C LEU A 78 20.90 -4.86 -2.94
N GLY A 79 20.81 -4.44 -1.67
CA GLY A 79 21.98 -4.18 -0.83
C GLY A 79 22.32 -5.41 0.01
N GLU A 80 23.23 -5.24 0.95
CA GLU A 80 23.63 -6.32 1.86
C GLU A 80 22.55 -6.62 2.91
N ILE A 81 21.85 -5.58 3.38
CA ILE A 81 20.87 -5.69 4.46
C ILE A 81 19.48 -5.33 3.99
N LEU A 82 19.37 -4.33 3.14
CA LEU A 82 18.09 -3.80 2.66
C LEU A 82 17.97 -3.95 1.16
N CYS A 83 16.72 -4.08 0.72
CA CYS A 83 16.37 -4.06 -0.68
C CYS A 83 15.32 -2.97 -0.90
N THR A 84 15.59 -2.06 -1.83
CA THR A 84 14.61 -1.07 -2.27
C THR A 84 14.10 -1.47 -3.64
N LEU A 85 12.80 -1.31 -3.84
CA LEU A 85 12.22 -1.58 -5.15
C LEU A 85 11.12 -0.58 -5.47
N ARG A 86 10.88 -0.43 -6.75
CA ARG A 86 9.76 0.35 -7.27
C ARG A 86 8.66 -0.60 -7.68
N PHE A 87 7.52 -0.48 -7.05
CA PHE A 87 6.32 -1.22 -7.38
C PHE A 87 5.47 -0.37 -8.33
N GLU A 88 5.01 -0.96 -9.42
CA GLU A 88 4.11 -0.32 -10.37
C GLU A 88 2.85 -1.14 -10.59
N GLY A 89 1.73 -0.49 -10.42
CA GLY A 89 0.41 -1.01 -10.68
C GLY A 89 -0.51 0.16 -10.99
N LYS A 90 -1.77 0.05 -10.65
CA LYS A 90 -2.72 1.17 -10.79
C LYS A 90 -2.32 2.34 -9.88
N ILE A 91 -1.61 2.06 -8.80
CA ILE A 91 -0.85 3.05 -8.03
C ILE A 91 0.57 2.54 -7.93
N SER A 92 1.53 3.47 -7.86
CA SER A 92 2.96 3.15 -7.86
C SER A 92 3.64 3.77 -6.65
N PHE A 93 4.58 3.05 -6.06
CA PHE A 93 5.25 3.50 -4.85
C PHE A 93 6.56 2.74 -4.64
N ASP A 94 7.39 3.27 -3.76
CA ASP A 94 8.62 2.62 -3.35
C ASP A 94 8.36 1.68 -2.19
N VAL A 95 9.09 0.57 -2.18
CA VAL A 95 9.01 -0.45 -1.13
C VAL A 95 10.41 -0.73 -0.59
N LEU A 96 10.52 -0.85 0.72
CA LEU A 96 11.75 -1.19 1.41
C LEU A 96 11.53 -2.44 2.23
N ILE A 97 12.26 -3.50 1.90
CA ILE A 97 12.22 -4.78 2.61
C ILE A 97 13.63 -5.21 2.96
N SER A 98 13.78 -6.27 3.73
CA SER A 98 15.10 -6.81 4.00
C SER A 98 15.67 -7.50 2.75
N ALA A 99 17.00 -7.44 2.60
CA ALA A 99 17.67 -8.16 1.53
C ALA A 99 17.43 -9.65 1.65
N HIS A 100 17.35 -10.17 2.87
CA HIS A 100 17.05 -11.58 3.12
C HIS A 100 15.69 -11.98 2.55
N SER A 101 14.65 -11.20 2.80
CA SER A 101 13.32 -11.48 2.25
C SER A 101 13.30 -11.43 0.73
N ALA A 102 13.98 -10.45 0.13
CA ALA A 102 14.07 -10.34 -1.31
C ALA A 102 14.74 -11.57 -1.94
N GLN A 103 15.78 -12.08 -1.29
CA GLN A 103 16.51 -13.28 -1.75
C GLN A 103 15.66 -14.54 -1.55
N GLU A 104 15.01 -14.70 -0.41
CA GLU A 104 14.13 -15.84 -0.13
C GLU A 104 13.00 -15.94 -1.14
N LEU A 105 12.42 -14.80 -1.52
CA LEU A 105 11.35 -14.75 -2.52
C LEU A 105 11.89 -14.74 -3.95
N ALA A 106 13.20 -14.66 -4.13
CA ALA A 106 13.88 -14.57 -5.43
C ALA A 106 13.27 -13.49 -6.32
N LEU A 107 13.05 -12.30 -5.75
CA LEU A 107 12.43 -11.18 -6.45
C LEU A 107 13.34 -10.64 -7.56
N ARG A 108 12.74 -10.32 -8.69
CA ARG A 108 13.43 -9.76 -9.87
C ARG A 108 12.58 -8.67 -10.51
N GLU A 109 13.24 -7.82 -11.28
CA GLU A 109 12.53 -6.85 -12.12
C GLU A 109 11.59 -7.59 -13.08
N GLY A 110 10.41 -7.03 -13.26
CA GLY A 110 9.37 -7.59 -14.11
C GLY A 110 8.48 -8.63 -13.43
N ASP A 111 8.81 -9.08 -12.22
CA ASP A 111 7.98 -10.03 -11.49
C ASP A 111 6.64 -9.43 -11.13
N GLU A 112 5.59 -10.20 -11.31
CA GLU A 112 4.25 -9.85 -10.83
C GLU A 112 4.15 -10.20 -9.35
N VAL A 113 3.74 -9.22 -8.54
CA VAL A 113 3.61 -9.37 -7.09
C VAL A 113 2.38 -8.63 -6.58
N LEU A 114 2.05 -8.93 -5.34
CA LEU A 114 0.99 -8.26 -4.58
C LEU A 114 1.64 -7.43 -3.49
N ALA A 115 1.10 -6.26 -3.26
CA ALA A 115 1.58 -5.37 -2.21
C ALA A 115 0.45 -5.01 -1.22
#